data_7f153304d3e7dc6ad55f3af689ac073f
#
_entry.id   7f153304d3e7dc6ad55f3af689ac073f
#
_cell.length_a   1.000
_cell.length_b   1.000
_cell.length_c   1.000
_cell.angle_alpha   90.00
_cell.angle_beta   90.00
_cell.angle_gamma   90.00
#
_symmetry.space_group_name_H-M   'P 1'
#
loop_
_entity.id
_entity.type
_entity.pdbx_description
1 polymer ?
#
loop_
_entity_poly.entity_id
_entity_poly.type
_entity_poly.pdbx_seq_one_letter_code
_entity_poly.pdbx_strand_id
1 'polypeptide(L)'
;MRYGGYVLRKPRLFIASSVESIPIAEAVNVNLDHDFEVTIWKNGTFKLSSSTIEDLVEKSSTVDFALFIFAPDDIATIRSRNEHVVRDNVIFEMGLFVGAIGKSRSFVLKPRDVDMHLPTDLLGVTPADFDANRSDGDLVSATNRACSLIKSEVERLGLINHASLSESRIIIANPAVYHLQEQDYKFLATCLQSYVADPIGLPFHAIFNNFRGINEAILQISLIKLERMGLISKSIETNYQDGYDCYVYSITELGVDELLKNEEAIQPKSFKVANNFNKDIPF
;
A
#
# COMPACT_ATOMS: atom_id res chain seq x y z
N MET A 1 23.35 6.29 21.18
CA MET A 1 24.57 5.87 20.44
C MET A 1 24.86 6.87 19.32
N ARG A 2 26.08 7.39 19.22
CA ARG A 2 26.48 8.29 18.14
C ARG A 2 27.30 7.49 17.14
N TYR A 3 26.79 7.28 15.96
CA TYR A 3 27.55 6.88 14.79
C TYR A 3 27.50 8.03 13.76
N GLY A 4 28.64 8.65 13.49
CA GLY A 4 28.81 9.53 12.32
C GLY A 4 27.90 10.77 12.23
N GLY A 5 27.78 11.59 13.30
CA GLY A 5 27.26 12.97 13.15
C GLY A 5 25.76 13.17 12.95
N TYR A 6 24.96 12.14 12.77
CA TYR A 6 23.51 12.21 12.66
C TYR A 6 22.85 11.87 13.98
N VAL A 7 21.96 12.73 14.47
CA VAL A 7 21.08 12.43 15.61
C VAL A 7 20.04 11.42 15.06
N LEU A 8 20.27 10.13 15.31
CA LEU A 8 19.29 9.10 15.02
C LEU A 8 18.09 9.32 15.97
N ARG A 9 16.91 9.57 15.42
CA ARG A 9 15.65 9.61 16.17
C ARG A 9 15.39 8.25 16.85
N LYS A 10 14.60 8.23 17.92
CA LYS A 10 14.11 6.98 18.48
C LYS A 10 13.24 6.22 17.47
N PRO A 11 13.23 4.85 17.51
CA PRO A 11 12.27 4.05 16.75
C PRO A 11 10.84 4.39 17.16
N ARG A 12 9.94 4.49 16.17
CA ARG A 12 8.51 4.70 16.40
C ARG A 12 7.80 3.36 16.45
N LEU A 13 7.16 3.08 17.58
CA LEU A 13 6.43 1.84 17.82
C LEU A 13 4.93 2.13 17.98
N PHE A 14 4.13 1.51 17.15
CA PHE A 14 2.68 1.49 17.29
C PHE A 14 2.26 0.26 18.12
N ILE A 15 1.37 0.43 19.09
CA ILE A 15 0.81 -0.68 19.87
C ILE A 15 -0.69 -0.72 19.66
N ALA A 16 -1.19 -1.85 19.16
CA ALA A 16 -2.60 -2.16 19.02
C ALA A 16 -3.04 -3.18 20.06
N SER A 17 -4.20 -2.95 20.66
CA SER A 17 -4.82 -3.85 21.64
C SER A 17 -6.33 -3.68 21.65
N SER A 18 -7.04 -4.69 22.17
CA SER A 18 -8.42 -4.50 22.61
C SER A 18 -8.48 -3.49 23.77
N VAL A 19 -9.68 -3.00 24.06
CA VAL A 19 -9.91 -2.09 25.22
C VAL A 19 -9.55 -2.79 26.53
N GLU A 20 -9.85 -4.06 26.62
CA GLU A 20 -9.59 -4.92 27.79
C GLU A 20 -8.08 -5.09 28.04
N SER A 21 -7.28 -5.05 26.98
CA SER A 21 -5.83 -5.24 27.03
C SER A 21 -5.03 -3.94 27.09
N ILE A 22 -5.68 -2.78 27.24
CA ILE A 22 -4.99 -1.48 27.42
C ILE A 22 -3.99 -1.50 28.59
N PRO A 23 -4.26 -2.10 29.77
CA PRO A 23 -3.29 -2.16 30.85
C PRO A 23 -1.98 -2.86 30.46
N ILE A 24 -2.05 -3.87 29.58
CA ILE A 24 -0.86 -4.55 29.05
C ILE A 24 -0.09 -3.62 28.12
N ALA A 25 -0.80 -2.87 27.25
CA ALA A 25 -0.17 -1.89 26.36
C ALA A 25 0.53 -0.79 27.13
N GLU A 26 -0.07 -0.32 28.22
CA GLU A 26 0.54 0.68 29.12
C GLU A 26 1.78 0.13 29.84
N ALA A 27 1.75 -1.12 30.30
CA ALA A 27 2.90 -1.78 30.88
C ALA A 27 4.07 -1.94 29.90
N VAL A 28 3.77 -2.28 28.66
CA VAL A 28 4.75 -2.32 27.56
C VAL A 28 5.32 -0.93 27.31
N ASN A 29 4.49 0.11 27.28
CA ASN A 29 4.93 1.48 27.10
C ASN A 29 5.93 1.89 28.20
N VAL A 30 5.64 1.59 29.49
CA VAL A 30 6.56 1.86 30.61
C VAL A 30 7.93 1.21 30.41
N ASN A 31 7.97 0.00 29.83
CA ASN A 31 9.23 -0.70 29.55
C ASN A 31 10.00 -0.16 28.34
N LEU A 32 9.34 0.58 27.43
CA LEU A 32 9.89 0.96 26.13
C LEU A 32 10.04 2.47 25.91
N ASP A 33 9.35 3.33 26.65
CA ASP A 33 9.28 4.78 26.42
C ASP A 33 10.64 5.49 26.46
N HIS A 34 11.59 4.94 27.24
CA HIS A 34 12.95 5.47 27.27
C HIS A 34 13.66 5.31 25.92
N ASP A 35 13.45 4.21 25.21
CA ASP A 35 14.18 3.84 23.98
C ASP A 35 13.36 4.08 22.71
N PHE A 36 12.04 4.21 22.79
CA PHE A 36 11.08 4.31 21.69
C PHE A 36 10.19 5.54 21.79
N GLU A 37 9.69 6.01 20.67
CA GLU A 37 8.49 6.85 20.57
C GLU A 37 7.27 5.92 20.42
N VAL A 38 6.62 5.63 21.58
CA VAL A 38 5.50 4.70 21.63
C VAL A 38 4.18 5.43 21.38
N THR A 39 3.32 4.86 20.53
CA THR A 39 1.94 5.29 20.34
C THR A 39 1.01 4.12 20.61
N ILE A 40 0.21 4.19 21.68
CA ILE A 40 -0.84 3.21 21.95
C ILE A 40 -2.10 3.61 21.18
N TRP A 41 -2.62 2.68 20.38
CA TRP A 41 -3.87 2.87 19.68
C TRP A 41 -5.03 2.58 20.64
N LYS A 42 -5.78 3.62 20.98
CA LYS A 42 -6.99 3.51 21.79
C LYS A 42 -8.19 3.63 20.85
N ASN A 43 -8.94 2.56 20.65
CA ASN A 43 -10.21 2.60 19.90
C ASN A 43 -11.10 3.70 20.51
N GLY A 44 -11.43 4.73 19.73
CA GLY A 44 -12.25 5.88 20.14
C GLY A 44 -11.54 7.24 20.15
N THR A 45 -10.24 7.32 19.85
CA THR A 45 -9.55 8.60 19.60
C THR A 45 -9.71 9.02 18.14
N PHE A 46 -10.94 9.31 17.73
CA PHE A 46 -11.22 9.77 16.37
C PHE A 46 -10.85 11.24 16.22
N LYS A 47 -10.12 11.57 15.15
CA LYS A 47 -10.16 12.92 14.59
C LYS A 47 -11.58 13.15 14.03
N LEU A 48 -12.20 14.27 14.36
CA LEU A 48 -13.45 14.67 13.72
C LEU A 48 -13.25 14.66 12.20
N SER A 49 -14.06 13.86 11.48
CA SER A 49 -14.09 13.76 10.00
C SER A 49 -13.11 12.81 9.32
N SER A 50 -12.34 11.96 10.04
CA SER A 50 -11.57 10.85 9.40
C SER A 50 -12.20 9.50 9.71
N SER A 51 -12.06 8.54 8.80
CA SER A 51 -12.40 7.16 9.09
C SER A 51 -11.27 6.48 9.88
N THR A 52 -11.62 5.56 10.77
CA THR A 52 -10.65 4.76 11.54
C THR A 52 -9.61 4.08 10.65
N ILE A 53 -10.02 3.65 9.45
CA ILE A 53 -9.14 2.97 8.47
C ILE A 53 -8.13 3.96 7.89
N GLU A 54 -8.55 5.19 7.54
CA GLU A 54 -7.65 6.22 7.02
C GLU A 54 -6.57 6.60 8.03
N ASP A 55 -6.96 6.78 9.31
CA ASP A 55 -6.03 7.07 10.39
C ASP A 55 -5.03 5.93 10.60
N LEU A 56 -5.47 4.65 10.50
CA LEU A 56 -4.60 3.49 10.58
C LEU A 56 -3.63 3.40 9.40
N VAL A 57 -4.09 3.67 8.19
CA VAL A 57 -3.24 3.71 6.97
C VAL A 57 -2.19 4.81 7.10
N GLU A 58 -2.58 6.03 7.50
CA GLU A 58 -1.64 7.12 7.76
C GLU A 58 -0.61 6.71 8.82
N LYS A 59 -1.07 6.16 9.95
CA LYS A 59 -0.19 5.73 11.03
C LYS A 59 0.80 4.65 10.59
N SER A 60 0.33 3.65 9.83
CA SER A 60 1.18 2.56 9.32
C SER A 60 2.33 3.05 8.43
N SER A 61 2.17 4.21 7.78
CA SER A 61 3.19 4.82 6.93
C SER A 61 4.24 5.65 7.70
N THR A 62 4.00 5.93 8.99
CA THR A 62 4.84 6.83 9.79
C THR A 62 5.65 6.14 10.89
N VAL A 63 5.37 4.86 11.18
CA VAL A 63 6.03 4.10 12.24
C VAL A 63 7.07 3.12 11.68
N ASP A 64 8.05 2.76 12.52
CA ASP A 64 9.09 1.79 12.14
C ASP A 64 8.70 0.37 12.48
N PHE A 65 7.88 0.19 13.52
CA PHE A 65 7.49 -1.10 14.08
C PHE A 65 6.07 -1.04 14.61
N ALA A 66 5.43 -2.20 14.69
CA ALA A 66 4.13 -2.36 15.31
C ALA A 66 4.13 -3.56 16.26
N LEU A 67 3.38 -3.46 17.35
CA LEU A 67 3.16 -4.51 18.34
C LEU A 67 1.66 -4.73 18.52
N PHE A 68 1.23 -5.97 18.36
CA PHE A 68 -0.16 -6.38 18.49
C PHE A 68 -0.32 -7.25 19.72
N ILE A 69 -1.15 -6.80 20.67
CA ILE A 69 -1.44 -7.56 21.89
C ILE A 69 -2.59 -8.50 21.61
N PHE A 70 -2.27 -9.79 21.58
CA PHE A 70 -3.23 -10.87 21.37
C PHE A 70 -3.65 -11.40 22.73
N ALA A 71 -4.89 -11.14 23.10
CA ALA A 71 -5.52 -11.63 24.31
C ALA A 71 -6.78 -12.43 23.97
N PRO A 72 -7.21 -13.36 24.82
CA PRO A 72 -8.39 -14.20 24.61
C PRO A 72 -9.68 -13.42 24.93
N ASP A 73 -9.89 -12.28 24.29
CA ASP A 73 -10.94 -11.32 24.62
C ASP A 73 -12.32 -11.75 24.12
N ASP A 74 -12.37 -12.57 23.08
CA ASP A 74 -13.61 -13.02 22.47
C ASP A 74 -13.70 -14.53 22.44
N ILE A 75 -14.92 -15.05 22.30
CA ILE A 75 -15.21 -16.48 22.11
C ILE A 75 -15.91 -16.66 20.76
N ALA A 76 -15.37 -17.50 19.91
CA ALA A 76 -15.97 -17.86 18.64
C ALA A 76 -16.28 -19.36 18.59
N THR A 77 -17.38 -19.71 17.93
CA THR A 77 -17.70 -21.12 17.67
C THR A 77 -17.07 -21.53 16.34
N ILE A 78 -15.98 -22.29 16.41
CA ILE A 78 -15.25 -22.79 15.26
C ILE A 78 -15.46 -24.30 15.15
N ARG A 79 -16.03 -24.78 14.05
CA ARG A 79 -16.30 -26.21 13.81
C ARG A 79 -17.00 -26.88 15.00
N SER A 80 -18.02 -26.21 15.55
CA SER A 80 -18.84 -26.67 16.70
C SER A 80 -18.08 -26.73 18.03
N ARG A 81 -16.96 -26.05 18.18
CA ARG A 81 -16.23 -25.87 19.44
C ARG A 81 -16.14 -24.39 19.77
N ASN A 82 -16.30 -24.06 21.04
CA ASN A 82 -16.05 -22.71 21.53
C ASN A 82 -14.56 -22.55 21.77
N GLU A 83 -13.97 -21.61 21.05
CA GLU A 83 -12.54 -21.30 21.10
C GLU A 83 -12.36 -19.86 21.56
N HIS A 84 -11.36 -19.62 22.41
CA HIS A 84 -10.91 -18.26 22.69
C HIS A 84 -10.19 -17.71 21.46
N VAL A 85 -10.55 -16.50 21.05
CA VAL A 85 -9.99 -15.83 19.88
C VAL A 85 -9.52 -14.42 20.23
N VAL A 86 -8.60 -13.93 19.46
CA VAL A 86 -8.21 -12.51 19.47
C VAL A 86 -9.33 -11.69 18.84
N ARG A 87 -9.55 -10.48 19.35
CA ARG A 87 -10.46 -9.51 18.75
C ARG A 87 -10.14 -9.31 17.28
N ASP A 88 -11.15 -9.42 16.42
CA ASP A 88 -11.02 -9.33 14.97
C ASP A 88 -10.37 -8.01 14.50
N ASN A 89 -10.69 -6.89 15.13
CA ASN A 89 -10.08 -5.61 14.83
C ASN A 89 -8.55 -5.63 14.99
N VAL A 90 -8.02 -6.28 16.04
CA VAL A 90 -6.57 -6.37 16.26
C VAL A 90 -5.89 -7.19 15.16
N ILE A 91 -6.55 -8.25 14.69
CA ILE A 91 -6.07 -9.08 13.58
C ILE A 91 -6.08 -8.28 12.28
N PHE A 92 -7.16 -7.51 12.02
CA PHE A 92 -7.27 -6.65 10.85
C PHE A 92 -6.17 -5.57 10.85
N GLU A 93 -5.98 -4.89 11.99
CA GLU A 93 -4.91 -3.90 12.17
C GLU A 93 -3.53 -4.51 11.90
N MET A 94 -3.26 -5.72 12.44
CA MET A 94 -2.01 -6.43 12.17
C MET A 94 -1.83 -6.69 10.66
N GLY A 95 -2.85 -7.15 9.96
CA GLY A 95 -2.79 -7.39 8.52
C GLY A 95 -2.42 -6.13 7.73
N LEU A 96 -3.01 -5.00 8.10
CA LEU A 96 -2.73 -3.70 7.50
C LEU A 96 -1.25 -3.28 7.71
N PHE A 97 -0.73 -3.41 8.94
CA PHE A 97 0.67 -3.06 9.24
C PHE A 97 1.66 -4.05 8.62
N VAL A 98 1.37 -5.35 8.58
CA VAL A 98 2.20 -6.33 7.86
C VAL A 98 2.32 -5.95 6.39
N GLY A 99 1.24 -5.50 5.75
CA GLY A 99 1.26 -4.99 4.38
C GLY A 99 2.06 -3.68 4.22
N ALA A 100 2.07 -2.83 5.25
CA ALA A 100 2.70 -1.51 5.20
C ALA A 100 4.20 -1.53 5.51
N ILE A 101 4.62 -2.18 6.60
CA ILE A 101 6.00 -2.16 7.12
C ILE A 101 6.70 -3.53 7.09
N GLY A 102 5.98 -4.56 6.69
CA GLY A 102 6.49 -5.93 6.57
C GLY A 102 6.30 -6.76 7.84
N LYS A 103 6.24 -8.10 7.65
CA LYS A 103 6.04 -9.08 8.72
C LYS A 103 7.11 -9.02 9.81
N SER A 104 8.39 -8.83 9.43
CA SER A 104 9.51 -8.81 10.38
C SER A 104 9.49 -7.63 11.34
N ARG A 105 8.71 -6.60 11.07
CA ARG A 105 8.55 -5.38 11.87
C ARG A 105 7.22 -5.32 12.62
N SER A 106 6.40 -6.37 12.48
CA SER A 106 5.10 -6.51 13.12
C SER A 106 5.17 -7.61 14.17
N PHE A 107 5.27 -7.23 15.44
CA PHE A 107 5.45 -8.14 16.57
C PHE A 107 4.10 -8.52 17.16
N VAL A 108 4.06 -9.68 17.80
CA VAL A 108 2.90 -10.14 18.56
C VAL A 108 3.34 -10.38 20.01
N LEU A 109 2.53 -9.91 20.96
CA LEU A 109 2.64 -10.20 22.38
C LEU A 109 1.40 -10.95 22.85
N LYS A 110 1.56 -12.07 23.54
CA LYS A 110 0.43 -12.85 24.08
C LYS A 110 0.71 -13.36 25.49
N PRO A 111 -0.35 -13.66 26.30
CA PRO A 111 -0.17 -14.39 27.54
C PRO A 111 0.41 -15.79 27.26
N ARG A 112 1.30 -16.26 28.18
CA ARG A 112 2.07 -17.51 28.01
C ARG A 112 1.17 -18.73 27.98
N ASP A 113 0.49 -19.02 29.01
CA ASP A 113 -0.19 -20.29 29.25
C ASP A 113 -1.69 -20.22 28.88
N VAL A 114 -2.01 -19.49 27.79
CA VAL A 114 -3.38 -19.36 27.29
C VAL A 114 -3.47 -20.02 25.93
N ASP A 115 -4.36 -21.02 25.83
CA ASP A 115 -4.74 -21.60 24.56
C ASP A 115 -5.70 -20.65 23.84
N MET A 116 -5.33 -20.25 22.63
CA MET A 116 -6.06 -19.28 21.85
C MET A 116 -5.96 -19.64 20.37
N HIS A 117 -7.09 -19.66 19.71
CA HIS A 117 -7.14 -19.91 18.28
C HIS A 117 -6.54 -18.71 17.52
N LEU A 118 -5.52 -18.97 16.73
CA LEU A 118 -4.90 -17.99 15.84
C LEU A 118 -5.15 -18.39 14.38
N PRO A 119 -5.36 -17.42 13.49
CA PRO A 119 -5.42 -17.68 12.05
C PRO A 119 -4.19 -18.44 11.56
N THR A 120 -4.39 -19.46 10.73
CA THR A 120 -3.30 -20.30 10.20
C THR A 120 -2.27 -19.51 9.39
N ASP A 121 -2.67 -18.40 8.78
CA ASP A 121 -1.80 -17.51 7.99
C ASP A 121 -0.80 -16.75 8.87
N LEU A 122 -1.06 -16.66 10.17
CA LEU A 122 -0.11 -16.15 11.17
C LEU A 122 0.89 -17.20 11.68
N LEU A 123 0.77 -18.46 11.24
CA LEU A 123 1.76 -19.50 11.52
C LEU A 123 3.14 -19.07 10.98
N GLY A 124 4.15 -19.11 11.85
CA GLY A 124 5.51 -18.62 11.54
C GLY A 124 5.77 -17.17 11.98
N VAL A 125 4.83 -16.50 12.66
CA VAL A 125 5.13 -15.39 13.57
C VAL A 125 5.40 -16.02 14.92
N THR A 126 6.62 -15.90 15.45
CA THR A 126 6.92 -16.32 16.84
C THR A 126 6.50 -15.18 17.78
N PRO A 127 5.41 -15.34 18.55
CA PRO A 127 5.00 -14.30 19.48
C PRO A 127 5.97 -14.19 20.66
N ALA A 128 6.19 -12.98 21.14
CA ALA A 128 6.71 -12.77 22.48
C ALA A 128 5.59 -13.12 23.48
N ASP A 129 5.97 -13.65 24.63
CA ASP A 129 5.02 -14.04 25.66
C ASP A 129 5.29 -13.34 26.98
N PHE A 130 4.25 -13.21 27.83
CA PHE A 130 4.35 -12.71 29.17
C PHE A 130 3.53 -13.58 30.15
N ASP A 131 3.92 -13.57 31.43
CA ASP A 131 3.20 -14.26 32.49
C ASP A 131 2.03 -13.40 32.98
N ALA A 132 0.81 -13.75 32.54
CA ALA A 132 -0.41 -13.07 32.96
C ALA A 132 -0.87 -13.46 34.36
N ASN A 133 -0.33 -14.55 34.96
CA ASN A 133 -0.76 -15.13 36.21
C ASN A 133 0.21 -14.83 37.36
N ARG A 134 0.99 -13.77 37.26
CA ARG A 134 1.88 -13.35 38.36
C ARG A 134 1.09 -13.07 39.65
N SER A 135 1.58 -13.58 40.78
CA SER A 135 0.92 -13.43 42.05
C SER A 135 0.85 -11.98 42.58
N ASP A 136 1.78 -11.13 42.10
CA ASP A 136 1.83 -9.70 42.41
C ASP A 136 1.00 -8.82 41.47
N GLY A 137 0.51 -9.39 40.37
CA GLY A 137 -0.25 -8.67 39.34
C GLY A 137 0.55 -7.59 38.60
N ASP A 138 1.87 -7.55 38.75
CA ASP A 138 2.73 -6.53 38.14
C ASP A 138 2.93 -6.82 36.63
N LEU A 139 2.16 -6.15 35.77
CA LEU A 139 2.24 -6.26 34.33
C LEU A 139 3.53 -5.68 33.76
N VAL A 140 4.13 -4.67 34.40
CA VAL A 140 5.39 -4.08 33.92
C VAL A 140 6.50 -5.12 34.03
N SER A 141 6.62 -5.78 35.20
CA SER A 141 7.56 -6.88 35.38
C SER A 141 7.23 -8.08 34.49
N ALA A 142 5.95 -8.40 34.30
CA ALA A 142 5.52 -9.51 33.44
C ALA A 142 5.96 -9.35 31.98
N THR A 143 5.85 -8.14 31.45
CA THR A 143 6.14 -7.84 30.03
C THR A 143 7.61 -7.50 29.76
N ASN A 144 8.44 -7.33 30.81
CA ASN A 144 9.83 -6.87 30.67
C ASN A 144 10.68 -7.76 29.76
N ARG A 145 10.57 -9.10 29.87
CA ARG A 145 11.32 -10.04 29.02
C ARG A 145 10.90 -9.88 27.55
N ALA A 146 9.62 -9.78 27.27
CA ALA A 146 9.11 -9.57 25.92
C ALA A 146 9.61 -8.26 25.32
N CYS A 147 9.59 -7.18 26.09
CA CYS A 147 10.12 -5.88 25.70
C CYS A 147 11.63 -5.94 25.40
N SER A 148 12.41 -6.71 26.19
CA SER A 148 13.84 -6.91 25.93
C SER A 148 14.10 -7.62 24.59
N LEU A 149 13.29 -8.63 24.24
CA LEU A 149 13.38 -9.32 22.96
C LEU A 149 13.03 -8.39 21.80
N ILE A 150 11.98 -7.55 21.96
CA ILE A 150 11.59 -6.55 20.97
C ILE A 150 12.72 -5.53 20.76
N LYS A 151 13.36 -5.03 21.84
CA LYS A 151 14.50 -4.10 21.74
C LYS A 151 15.63 -4.70 20.90
N SER A 152 16.02 -5.94 21.20
CA SER A 152 17.09 -6.63 20.45
C SER A 152 16.76 -6.79 18.98
N GLU A 153 15.50 -7.09 18.64
CA GLU A 153 15.06 -7.25 17.26
C GLU A 153 15.00 -5.91 16.52
N VAL A 154 14.57 -4.85 17.19
CA VAL A 154 14.57 -3.49 16.64
C VAL A 154 16.00 -3.00 16.36
N GLU A 155 16.95 -3.26 17.26
CA GLU A 155 18.37 -2.96 17.06
C GLU A 155 18.94 -3.70 15.85
N ARG A 156 18.58 -4.96 15.66
CA ARG A 156 18.99 -5.78 14.51
C ARG A 156 18.45 -5.28 13.21
N LEU A 157 17.17 -4.87 13.16
CA LEU A 157 16.47 -4.46 11.94
C LEU A 157 16.75 -2.99 11.55
N GLY A 158 17.06 -2.14 12.54
CA GLY A 158 17.24 -0.69 12.35
C GLY A 158 15.95 0.03 11.96
N LEU A 159 16.03 1.35 11.83
CA LEU A 159 14.89 2.20 11.50
C LEU A 159 14.49 2.01 10.03
N ILE A 160 13.20 2.24 9.75
CA ILE A 160 12.73 2.35 8.37
C ILE A 160 13.18 3.71 7.80
N ASN A 161 13.79 3.67 6.63
CA ASN A 161 13.95 4.87 5.83
C ASN A 161 12.63 5.15 5.08
N HIS A 162 11.72 5.90 5.72
CA HIS A 162 10.42 6.23 5.13
C HIS A 162 10.57 7.03 3.82
N ALA A 163 11.66 7.77 3.62
CA ALA A 163 11.96 8.40 2.34
C ALA A 163 12.21 7.34 1.26
N SER A 164 12.98 6.29 1.56
CA SER A 164 13.20 5.18 0.61
C SER A 164 11.98 4.26 0.46
N LEU A 165 11.09 4.18 1.45
CA LEU A 165 9.80 3.47 1.29
C LEU A 165 8.79 4.28 0.49
N SER A 166 8.76 5.60 0.64
CA SER A 166 8.01 6.49 -0.25
C SER A 166 8.61 6.48 -1.65
N GLU A 167 9.94 6.48 -1.77
CA GLU A 167 10.64 6.23 -3.04
C GLU A 167 10.44 4.81 -3.55
N SER A 168 10.37 3.77 -2.71
CA SER A 168 10.11 2.38 -3.12
C SER A 168 8.62 2.11 -3.39
N ARG A 169 7.71 2.81 -2.71
CA ARG A 169 6.28 2.89 -3.11
C ARG A 169 6.09 3.76 -4.34
N ILE A 170 6.92 4.79 -4.51
CA ILE A 170 7.07 5.57 -5.73
C ILE A 170 7.87 4.76 -6.78
N ILE A 171 8.71 3.78 -6.44
CA ILE A 171 9.41 2.86 -7.38
C ILE A 171 8.52 1.68 -7.78
N ILE A 172 7.54 1.28 -7.00
CA ILE A 172 6.37 0.51 -7.48
C ILE A 172 5.39 1.44 -8.22
N ALA A 173 5.40 2.74 -7.94
CA ALA A 173 4.73 3.85 -8.61
C ALA A 173 5.69 4.88 -9.25
N ASN A 174 7.01 4.60 -9.29
CA ASN A 174 7.87 5.23 -10.29
C ASN A 174 7.81 4.28 -11.48
N PRO A 175 6.95 4.55 -12.43
CA PRO A 175 7.19 3.99 -13.73
C PRO A 175 8.63 4.35 -14.01
N ALA A 176 9.48 3.42 -14.35
CA ALA A 176 10.67 3.71 -15.12
C ALA A 176 10.26 4.88 -16.01
N VAL A 177 10.94 6.03 -15.95
CA VAL A 177 10.50 7.25 -16.64
C VAL A 177 10.40 6.86 -18.10
N TYR A 178 9.24 6.31 -18.45
CA TYR A 178 8.96 5.90 -19.81
C TYR A 178 8.74 7.19 -20.57
N HIS A 179 9.65 7.51 -21.46
CA HIS A 179 9.41 8.58 -22.40
C HIS A 179 8.29 8.15 -23.34
N LEU A 180 7.17 8.84 -23.23
CA LEU A 180 6.03 8.61 -24.13
C LEU A 180 6.41 9.06 -25.52
N GLN A 181 6.14 8.21 -26.47
CA GLN A 181 6.34 8.47 -27.89
C GLN A 181 4.99 8.87 -28.55
N GLU A 182 5.03 9.36 -29.77
CA GLU A 182 3.82 9.77 -30.51
C GLU A 182 2.73 8.68 -30.52
N GLN A 183 3.13 7.41 -30.67
CA GLN A 183 2.20 6.29 -30.63
C GLN A 183 1.54 6.07 -29.25
N ASP A 184 2.28 6.34 -28.14
CA ASP A 184 1.76 6.19 -26.79
C ASP A 184 0.67 7.26 -26.54
N TYR A 185 0.89 8.50 -26.99
CA TYR A 185 -0.11 9.58 -26.94
C TYR A 185 -1.34 9.28 -27.80
N LYS A 186 -1.15 8.73 -29.01
CA LYS A 186 -2.27 8.30 -29.85
C LYS A 186 -3.09 7.18 -29.22
N PHE A 187 -2.41 6.23 -28.56
CA PHE A 187 -3.09 5.17 -27.81
C PHE A 187 -3.92 5.76 -26.67
N LEU A 188 -3.31 6.64 -25.88
CA LEU A 188 -3.97 7.32 -24.77
C LEU A 188 -5.16 8.16 -25.26
N ALA A 189 -5.01 8.88 -26.38
CA ALA A 189 -6.09 9.64 -27.01
C ALA A 189 -7.26 8.77 -27.48
N THR A 190 -6.99 7.54 -27.95
CA THR A 190 -8.05 6.59 -28.30
C THR A 190 -8.85 6.20 -27.05
N CYS A 191 -8.21 6.07 -25.90
CA CYS A 191 -8.87 5.78 -24.64
C CYS A 191 -9.72 6.94 -24.09
N LEU A 192 -9.63 8.19 -24.62
CA LEU A 192 -10.51 9.31 -24.27
C LEU A 192 -12.00 8.98 -24.46
N GLN A 193 -12.33 8.06 -25.37
CA GLN A 193 -13.71 7.62 -25.56
C GLN A 193 -14.30 7.07 -24.25
N SER A 194 -13.50 6.40 -23.42
CA SER A 194 -13.95 5.88 -22.12
C SER A 194 -14.26 6.97 -21.10
N TYR A 195 -13.67 8.15 -21.25
CA TYR A 195 -13.93 9.29 -20.38
C TYR A 195 -15.19 10.09 -20.80
N VAL A 196 -15.42 10.19 -22.10
CA VAL A 196 -16.45 11.08 -22.66
C VAL A 196 -17.77 10.35 -22.97
N ALA A 197 -17.71 9.11 -23.45
CA ALA A 197 -18.87 8.44 -24.03
C ALA A 197 -19.14 7.03 -23.51
N ASP A 198 -18.11 6.27 -23.15
CA ASP A 198 -18.26 4.86 -22.79
C ASP A 198 -17.48 4.55 -21.48
N PRO A 199 -18.16 4.64 -20.32
CA PRO A 199 -17.49 4.48 -19.01
C PRO A 199 -16.99 3.05 -18.76
N ILE A 200 -17.43 2.05 -19.52
CA ILE A 200 -16.98 0.66 -19.37
C ILE A 200 -15.52 0.50 -19.83
N GLY A 201 -15.10 1.33 -20.80
CA GLY A 201 -13.78 1.25 -21.38
C GLY A 201 -13.78 0.51 -22.72
N LEU A 202 -12.60 0.44 -23.36
CA LEU A 202 -12.42 -0.13 -24.69
C LEU A 202 -11.63 -1.45 -24.62
N PRO A 203 -12.09 -2.53 -25.25
CA PRO A 203 -11.30 -3.74 -25.38
C PRO A 203 -10.10 -3.50 -26.31
N PHE A 204 -9.00 -4.23 -26.10
CA PHE A 204 -7.75 -4.03 -26.83
C PHE A 204 -7.92 -4.07 -28.36
N HIS A 205 -8.72 -4.98 -28.87
CA HIS A 205 -8.97 -5.09 -30.31
C HIS A 205 -9.64 -3.85 -30.91
N ALA A 206 -10.54 -3.19 -30.15
CA ALA A 206 -11.17 -1.95 -30.60
C ALA A 206 -10.16 -0.80 -30.66
N ILE A 207 -9.23 -0.74 -29.71
CA ILE A 207 -8.12 0.23 -29.72
C ILE A 207 -7.19 -0.08 -30.90
N PHE A 208 -6.78 -1.36 -31.06
CA PHE A 208 -5.85 -1.80 -32.09
C PHE A 208 -6.32 -1.45 -33.51
N ASN A 209 -7.61 -1.56 -33.78
CA ASN A 209 -8.20 -1.26 -35.08
C ASN A 209 -7.97 0.21 -35.54
N ASN A 210 -7.67 1.11 -34.64
CA ASN A 210 -7.35 2.51 -34.94
C ASN A 210 -5.88 2.71 -35.38
N PHE A 211 -5.03 1.66 -35.31
CA PHE A 211 -3.59 1.74 -35.57
C PHE A 211 -3.16 0.93 -36.81
N ARG A 212 -3.56 1.39 -38.00
CA ARG A 212 -3.18 0.73 -39.24
C ARG A 212 -1.67 0.79 -39.48
N GLY A 213 -1.06 -0.37 -39.71
CA GLY A 213 0.36 -0.47 -40.07
C GLY A 213 1.34 -0.45 -38.91
N ILE A 214 0.88 -0.41 -37.65
CA ILE A 214 1.72 -0.55 -36.47
C ILE A 214 1.71 -2.02 -36.02
N ASN A 215 2.87 -2.53 -35.63
CA ASN A 215 3.01 -3.87 -35.09
C ASN A 215 2.27 -3.97 -33.75
N GLU A 216 1.46 -5.02 -33.60
CA GLU A 216 0.68 -5.26 -32.39
C GLU A 216 1.53 -5.27 -31.12
N ALA A 217 2.72 -5.87 -31.15
CA ALA A 217 3.63 -5.91 -30.02
C ALA A 217 4.06 -4.51 -29.54
N ILE A 218 4.19 -3.54 -30.45
CA ILE A 218 4.52 -2.15 -30.11
C ILE A 218 3.35 -1.52 -29.33
N LEU A 219 2.11 -1.77 -29.76
CA LEU A 219 0.93 -1.25 -29.05
C LEU A 219 0.72 -1.94 -27.71
N GLN A 220 1.02 -3.23 -27.59
CA GLN A 220 1.02 -3.93 -26.30
C GLN A 220 2.06 -3.33 -25.33
N ILE A 221 3.23 -2.93 -25.82
CA ILE A 221 4.24 -2.23 -25.03
C ILE A 221 3.73 -0.84 -24.61
N SER A 222 3.09 -0.09 -25.50
CA SER A 222 2.46 1.20 -25.19
C SER A 222 1.41 1.04 -24.11
N LEU A 223 0.55 0.04 -24.21
CA LEU A 223 -0.46 -0.30 -23.21
C LEU A 223 0.18 -0.56 -21.85
N ILE A 224 1.20 -1.43 -21.77
CA ILE A 224 1.89 -1.75 -20.53
C ILE A 224 2.56 -0.50 -19.92
N LYS A 225 3.16 0.36 -20.73
CA LYS A 225 3.72 1.62 -20.27
C LYS A 225 2.65 2.52 -19.64
N LEU A 226 1.56 2.77 -20.35
CA LEU A 226 0.48 3.65 -19.92
C LEU A 226 -0.20 3.13 -18.65
N GLU A 227 -0.42 1.80 -18.55
CA GLU A 227 -0.94 1.16 -17.35
C GLU A 227 0.01 1.35 -16.15
N ARG A 228 1.31 1.09 -16.32
CA ARG A 228 2.33 1.28 -15.27
C ARG A 228 2.52 2.73 -14.85
N MET A 229 2.29 3.67 -15.75
CA MET A 229 2.30 5.11 -15.45
C MET A 229 1.00 5.58 -14.79
N GLY A 230 -0.01 4.70 -14.66
CA GLY A 230 -1.31 5.05 -14.11
C GLY A 230 -2.14 5.96 -15.01
N LEU A 231 -1.80 6.07 -16.31
CA LEU A 231 -2.50 6.92 -17.27
C LEU A 231 -3.75 6.23 -17.85
N ILE A 232 -3.77 4.90 -17.81
CA ILE A 232 -4.93 4.07 -18.10
C ILE A 232 -5.15 3.07 -16.97
N SER A 233 -6.40 2.66 -16.77
CA SER A 233 -6.80 1.56 -15.90
C SER A 233 -7.26 0.36 -16.73
N LYS A 234 -7.13 -0.84 -16.15
CA LYS A 234 -7.53 -2.11 -16.75
C LYS A 234 -8.56 -2.77 -15.85
N SER A 235 -9.66 -3.19 -16.44
CA SER A 235 -10.71 -3.97 -15.76
C SER A 235 -11.08 -5.21 -16.58
N ILE A 236 -11.85 -6.11 -15.96
CA ILE A 236 -12.41 -7.28 -16.64
C ILE A 236 -13.89 -7.01 -16.83
N GLU A 237 -14.37 -7.18 -18.05
CA GLU A 237 -15.78 -7.10 -18.40
C GLU A 237 -16.22 -8.38 -19.09
N THR A 238 -17.43 -8.84 -18.79
CA THR A 238 -18.03 -10.00 -19.43
C THR A 238 -18.77 -9.56 -20.69
N ASN A 239 -18.36 -10.05 -21.84
CA ASN A 239 -19.10 -9.82 -23.07
C ASN A 239 -20.44 -10.57 -23.04
N TYR A 240 -21.54 -9.82 -22.99
CA TYR A 240 -22.88 -10.38 -22.92
C TYR A 240 -23.30 -11.18 -24.17
N GLN A 241 -22.63 -11.01 -25.30
CA GLN A 241 -22.97 -11.74 -26.52
C GLN A 241 -22.34 -13.13 -26.57
N ASP A 242 -21.11 -13.26 -26.11
CA ASP A 242 -20.31 -14.49 -26.22
C ASP A 242 -20.05 -15.15 -24.86
N GLY A 243 -20.35 -14.47 -23.75
CA GLY A 243 -20.16 -14.96 -22.37
C GLY A 243 -18.71 -15.09 -21.93
N TYR A 244 -17.76 -14.51 -22.67
CA TYR A 244 -16.33 -14.51 -22.32
C TYR A 244 -15.90 -13.23 -21.64
N ASP A 245 -15.05 -13.37 -20.64
CA ASP A 245 -14.40 -12.24 -19.99
C ASP A 245 -13.31 -11.67 -20.88
N CYS A 246 -13.29 -10.34 -21.02
CA CYS A 246 -12.27 -9.63 -21.75
C CYS A 246 -11.70 -8.46 -20.93
N TYR A 247 -10.45 -8.09 -21.19
CA TYR A 247 -9.87 -6.89 -20.62
C TYR A 247 -10.35 -5.66 -21.39
N VAL A 248 -10.80 -4.65 -20.63
CA VAL A 248 -11.12 -3.32 -21.13
C VAL A 248 -10.23 -2.28 -20.48
N TYR A 249 -9.95 -1.22 -21.22
CA TYR A 249 -9.01 -0.17 -20.83
C TYR A 249 -9.71 1.18 -20.85
N SER A 250 -9.55 1.94 -19.77
CA SER A 250 -10.13 3.26 -19.61
C SER A 250 -9.03 4.27 -19.27
N ILE A 251 -9.16 5.49 -19.77
CA ILE A 251 -8.25 6.58 -19.41
C ILE A 251 -8.52 7.03 -17.98
N THR A 252 -7.47 7.37 -17.23
CA THR A 252 -7.58 7.94 -15.88
C THR A 252 -7.55 9.47 -15.92
N GLU A 253 -7.86 10.13 -14.80
CA GLU A 253 -7.69 11.59 -14.66
C GLU A 253 -6.26 12.03 -14.97
N LEU A 254 -5.26 11.26 -14.49
CA LEU A 254 -3.85 11.51 -14.81
C LEU A 254 -3.56 11.38 -16.30
N GLY A 255 -4.22 10.43 -16.97
CA GLY A 255 -4.10 10.26 -18.41
C GLY A 255 -4.70 11.43 -19.21
N VAL A 256 -5.83 11.96 -18.76
CA VAL A 256 -6.44 13.16 -19.34
C VAL A 256 -5.52 14.37 -19.16
N ASP A 257 -5.01 14.58 -17.94
CA ASP A 257 -4.07 15.67 -17.65
C ASP A 257 -2.79 15.57 -18.49
N GLU A 258 -2.28 14.36 -18.72
CA GLU A 258 -1.09 14.14 -19.55
C GLU A 258 -1.36 14.48 -21.02
N LEU A 259 -2.54 14.15 -21.57
CA LEU A 259 -2.94 14.55 -22.91
C LEU A 259 -3.10 16.06 -23.03
N LEU A 260 -3.74 16.71 -22.07
CA LEU A 260 -3.92 18.17 -22.07
C LEU A 260 -2.58 18.93 -22.05
N LYS A 261 -1.57 18.39 -21.36
CA LYS A 261 -0.20 18.98 -21.33
C LYS A 261 0.54 18.78 -22.66
N ASN A 262 0.16 17.77 -23.47
CA ASN A 262 0.87 17.35 -24.66
C ASN A 262 -0.06 17.30 -25.90
N GLU A 263 -1.00 18.21 -26.03
CA GLU A 263 -1.97 18.25 -27.14
C GLU A 263 -1.30 18.25 -28.54
N GLU A 264 -0.11 18.85 -28.64
CA GLU A 264 0.66 18.90 -29.89
C GLU A 264 1.09 17.51 -30.37
N ALA A 265 1.22 16.52 -29.47
CA ALA A 265 1.63 15.15 -29.82
C ALA A 265 0.55 14.36 -30.56
N ILE A 266 -0.72 14.77 -30.44
CA ILE A 266 -1.87 14.14 -31.09
C ILE A 266 -2.34 14.88 -32.35
N GLN A 267 -1.84 16.10 -32.58
CA GLN A 267 -2.19 16.85 -33.79
C GLN A 267 -1.49 16.25 -35.03
N PRO A 268 -2.19 16.12 -36.17
CA PRO A 268 -1.56 15.70 -37.41
C PRO A 268 -0.48 16.75 -37.78
N LYS A 269 0.75 16.31 -38.01
CA LYS A 269 1.83 17.19 -38.49
C LYS A 269 1.34 17.85 -39.79
N SER A 270 1.03 19.15 -39.72
CA SER A 270 0.70 19.93 -40.93
C SER A 270 1.89 19.84 -41.86
N PHE A 271 1.65 19.38 -43.11
CA PHE A 271 2.64 19.47 -44.18
C PHE A 271 3.04 20.94 -44.32
N LYS A 272 4.28 21.28 -43.93
CA LYS A 272 4.88 22.55 -44.37
C LYS A 272 4.97 22.45 -45.87
N VAL A 273 4.02 23.05 -46.60
CA VAL A 273 4.17 23.31 -48.03
C VAL A 273 5.37 24.23 -48.12
N ALA A 274 6.46 23.69 -48.66
CA ALA A 274 7.61 24.51 -49.02
C ALA A 274 7.17 25.44 -50.13
N ASN A 275 6.87 26.69 -49.80
CA ASN A 275 6.68 27.76 -50.75
C ASN A 275 8.05 28.13 -51.35
N ASN A 276 8.53 27.30 -52.30
CA ASN A 276 9.53 27.70 -53.25
C ASN A 276 8.82 28.40 -54.41
N PHE A 277 8.37 29.63 -54.18
CA PHE A 277 8.15 30.53 -55.30
C PHE A 277 9.51 31.07 -55.69
N ASN A 278 10.06 30.44 -56.74
CA ASN A 278 11.20 30.94 -57.48
C ASN A 278 10.79 32.28 -58.16
N LYS A 279 11.25 33.40 -57.62
CA LYS A 279 11.28 34.66 -58.31
C LYS A 279 12.50 34.60 -59.22
N ASP A 280 12.33 34.28 -60.46
CA ASP A 280 13.22 34.72 -61.56
C ASP A 280 12.53 34.35 -62.87
N ILE A 281 11.78 35.30 -63.41
CA ILE A 281 11.45 35.39 -64.83
C ILE A 281 12.05 36.69 -65.31
N PRO A 282 13.16 36.67 -66.04
CA PRO A 282 13.61 37.86 -66.79
C PRO A 282 12.81 38.00 -68.07
N PHE A 283 12.53 39.21 -68.44
CA PHE A 283 11.91 39.67 -69.66
C PHE A 283 12.60 39.15 -70.94
#